data_550a013c85895619f1d5793c2841c093
#
_entry.id   550a013c85895619f1d5793c2841c093
#
_cell.length_a   1.000
_cell.length_b   1.000
_cell.length_c   1.000
_cell.angle_alpha   90.00
_cell.angle_beta   90.00
_cell.angle_gamma   90.00
#
_symmetry.space_group_name_H-M   'P 1'
#
loop_
_entity.id
_entity.type
_entity.pdbx_description
1 polymer ?
#
loop_
_entity_poly.entity_id
_entity_poly.type
_entity_poly.pdbx_seq_one_letter_code
_entity_poly.pdbx_strand_id
1 'polypeptide(L)'
;MSSTILLKVQQIQYLELLYFVQLAILAYVFAKNQYQVSWFRPYFKIAIYYLIFCLVAIILSFASLRYDFYYPPELNVLKYPVVITMSRVAELLASVFIMLYLATKFRDDETAARFTMRVYFWVGFASGFFSILTFPLNLAGFDLGTYSDSHRMRGFYNEGGPYGLYVLSVFLVGISLYRLDWEKKGKLRFAFAVLSIAFIGSQSKAAFVAILAMFLLNGFLSQSVGRRLAFVSGAVVFLVLISQVVDLAEGIRIYQQAGEAYERASRLHPDDANFVYGRVAGAFLVPRMIEAHPVTGVGWGNYGIIRNAPEYRGASYWADISDDPGLGLFGTTAELGLPLTLYLMVCLFLPYVYLRRKKAPLFLTNLVLLQPVVHIFGAQLNLTYPWILTSFALGITFAKASKGSSEGRALITVPSN
;
A
#
# COMPACT_ATOMS: atom_id res chain seq x y z
N MET A 1 -7.12 9.22 -3.16
CA MET A 1 -7.93 9.67 -2.01
C MET A 1 -7.75 8.69 -0.89
N SER A 2 -7.24 9.15 0.24
CA SER A 2 -7.12 8.34 1.44
C SER A 2 -8.50 8.02 1.96
N SER A 3 -8.77 6.78 2.09
CA SER A 3 -10.08 6.17 2.27
C SER A 3 -10.47 5.98 3.74
N THR A 4 -10.06 6.82 4.62
CA THR A 4 -10.56 6.76 6.00
C THR A 4 -11.63 7.81 6.20
N ILE A 5 -12.82 7.31 6.22
CA ILE A 5 -14.05 8.03 6.45
C ILE A 5 -14.11 8.51 7.88
N LEU A 6 -14.81 9.54 7.99
CA LEU A 6 -15.74 9.93 9.01
C LEU A 6 -15.49 11.24 9.71
N LEU A 7 -14.45 11.99 9.54
CA LEU A 7 -14.44 13.34 10.10
C LEU A 7 -13.45 14.24 9.34
N LYS A 8 -13.96 14.99 8.38
CA LYS A 8 -13.30 16.21 7.93
C LYS A 8 -13.51 17.27 9.02
N VAL A 9 -12.57 17.40 9.92
CA VAL A 9 -12.53 18.58 10.77
C VAL A 9 -11.63 19.59 10.06
N GLN A 10 -12.23 20.63 9.49
CA GLN A 10 -11.54 21.77 8.90
C GLN A 10 -10.39 21.42 7.95
N GLN A 11 -10.65 20.62 6.92
CA GLN A 11 -9.69 20.26 5.86
C GLN A 11 -8.50 19.37 6.27
N ILE A 12 -8.36 18.99 7.54
CA ILE A 12 -7.37 18.01 7.97
C ILE A 12 -7.99 16.63 7.88
N GLN A 13 -7.44 15.76 7.05
CA GLN A 13 -7.90 14.37 6.98
C GLN A 13 -7.41 13.61 8.23
N TYR A 14 -8.21 12.69 8.75
CA TYR A 14 -7.87 11.88 9.93
C TYR A 14 -6.51 11.17 9.81
N LEU A 15 -6.09 10.88 8.58
CA LEU A 15 -4.79 10.29 8.29
C LEU A 15 -3.65 11.27 8.64
N GLU A 16 -3.80 12.55 8.35
CA GLU A 16 -2.78 13.57 8.66
C GLU A 16 -2.61 13.73 10.17
N LEU A 17 -3.72 13.66 10.93
CA LEU A 17 -3.65 13.65 12.39
C LEU A 17 -2.89 12.41 12.90
N LEU A 18 -3.11 11.24 12.30
CA LEU A 18 -2.37 10.02 12.63
C LEU A 18 -0.86 10.16 12.38
N TYR A 19 -0.44 10.88 11.35
CA TYR A 19 0.99 11.14 11.11
C TYR A 19 1.60 12.05 12.18
N PHE A 20 0.90 13.07 12.62
CA PHE A 20 1.37 13.90 13.73
C PHE A 20 1.50 13.08 15.03
N VAL A 21 0.53 12.22 15.32
CA VAL A 21 0.60 11.28 16.46
C VAL A 21 1.79 10.33 16.28
N GLN A 22 2.02 9.81 15.09
CA GLN A 22 3.14 8.94 14.78
C GLN A 22 4.49 9.66 14.96
N LEU A 23 4.61 10.89 14.49
CA LEU A 23 5.81 11.72 14.68
C LEU A 23 6.04 12.05 16.16
N ALA A 24 4.98 12.34 16.92
CA ALA A 24 5.06 12.57 18.36
C ALA A 24 5.51 11.31 19.11
N ILE A 25 4.96 10.13 18.76
CA ILE A 25 5.41 8.84 19.30
C ILE A 25 6.88 8.62 18.98
N LEU A 26 7.29 8.90 17.77
CA LEU A 26 8.67 8.77 17.32
C LEU A 26 9.60 9.68 18.14
N ALA A 27 9.27 10.95 18.27
CA ALA A 27 10.04 11.92 19.06
C ALA A 27 10.14 11.46 20.53
N TYR A 28 9.04 10.99 21.13
CA TYR A 28 9.02 10.44 22.47
C TYR A 28 9.94 9.22 22.63
N VAL A 29 9.89 8.29 21.66
CA VAL A 29 10.74 7.08 21.66
C VAL A 29 12.21 7.45 21.57
N PHE A 30 12.57 8.40 20.71
CA PHE A 30 13.95 8.91 20.60
C PHE A 30 14.41 9.55 21.91
N ALA A 31 13.60 10.42 22.51
CA ALA A 31 13.90 11.07 23.76
C ALA A 31 14.05 10.04 24.91
N LYS A 32 13.13 9.08 25.02
CA LYS A 32 13.14 8.04 26.06
C LYS A 32 14.37 7.12 25.96
N ASN A 33 14.81 6.79 24.75
CA ASN A 33 15.99 5.94 24.54
C ASN A 33 17.31 6.74 24.53
N GLN A 34 17.32 7.95 25.04
CA GLN A 34 18.49 8.82 25.13
C GLN A 34 19.25 8.93 23.80
N TYR A 35 18.50 8.99 22.70
CA TYR A 35 19.03 9.04 21.31
C TYR A 35 19.93 7.86 20.92
N GLN A 36 19.86 6.72 21.65
CA GLN A 36 20.63 5.54 21.28
C GLN A 36 20.05 4.88 20.02
N VAL A 37 20.82 4.90 18.95
CA VAL A 37 20.45 4.29 17.66
C VAL A 37 20.77 2.77 17.63
N SER A 38 21.31 2.22 18.70
CA SER A 38 21.73 0.82 18.79
C SER A 38 20.61 -0.20 18.55
N TRP A 39 19.38 0.14 18.87
CA TRP A 39 18.20 -0.70 18.65
C TRP A 39 17.83 -0.86 17.16
N PHE A 40 18.21 0.09 16.27
CA PHE A 40 18.05 -0.01 14.82
C PHE A 40 19.06 -0.95 14.15
N ARG A 41 20.12 -1.32 14.81
CA ARG A 41 21.28 -1.96 14.19
C ARG A 41 20.94 -3.12 13.24
N PRO A 42 19.97 -4.01 13.55
CA PRO A 42 19.61 -5.09 12.63
C PRO A 42 18.96 -4.61 11.32
N TYR A 43 18.34 -3.43 11.36
CA TYR A 43 17.53 -2.88 10.26
C TYR A 43 18.19 -1.65 9.62
N PHE A 44 19.38 -1.28 10.04
CA PHE A 44 20.06 -0.05 9.64
C PHE A 44 20.19 0.09 8.12
N LYS A 45 20.47 -1.01 7.42
CA LYS A 45 20.54 -1.01 5.96
C LYS A 45 19.20 -0.61 5.34
N ILE A 46 18.08 -1.10 5.84
CA ILE A 46 16.75 -0.75 5.34
C ILE A 46 16.52 0.75 5.53
N ALA A 47 16.81 1.28 6.72
CA ALA A 47 16.66 2.71 7.02
C ALA A 47 17.49 3.60 6.06
N ILE A 48 18.75 3.24 5.81
CA ILE A 48 19.63 4.01 4.91
C ILE A 48 19.07 4.04 3.49
N TYR A 49 18.60 2.93 2.95
CA TYR A 49 18.03 2.90 1.60
C TYR A 49 16.84 3.86 1.47
N TYR A 50 15.94 3.89 2.45
CA TYR A 50 14.82 4.82 2.45
C TYR A 50 15.25 6.27 2.66
N LEU A 51 16.25 6.55 3.49
CA LEU A 51 16.79 7.90 3.66
C LEU A 51 17.43 8.43 2.38
N ILE A 52 18.21 7.61 1.69
CA ILE A 52 18.79 7.96 0.38
C ILE A 52 17.66 8.22 -0.63
N PHE A 53 16.64 7.35 -0.67
CA PHE A 53 15.47 7.58 -1.52
C PHE A 53 14.82 8.94 -1.25
N CYS A 54 14.52 9.26 0.01
CA CYS A 54 13.90 10.52 0.37
C CYS A 54 14.76 11.73 0.00
N LEU A 55 16.07 11.67 0.24
CA LEU A 55 16.99 12.74 -0.12
C LEU A 55 16.99 13.00 -1.63
N VAL A 56 17.11 11.92 -2.43
CA VAL A 56 17.11 12.05 -3.89
C VAL A 56 15.74 12.52 -4.39
N ALA A 57 14.64 12.03 -3.80
CA ALA A 57 13.28 12.47 -4.14
C ALA A 57 13.08 13.96 -3.90
N ILE A 58 13.58 14.48 -2.78
CA ILE A 58 13.56 15.92 -2.49
C ILE A 58 14.35 16.68 -3.57
N ILE A 59 15.59 16.30 -3.82
CA ILE A 59 16.46 17.00 -4.78
C ILE A 59 15.84 17.03 -6.17
N LEU A 60 15.35 15.90 -6.67
CA LEU A 60 14.75 15.81 -8.00
C LEU A 60 13.41 16.55 -8.07
N SER A 61 12.58 16.47 -7.02
CA SER A 61 11.32 17.21 -6.98
C SER A 61 11.57 18.71 -6.98
N PHE A 62 12.56 19.21 -6.25
CA PHE A 62 12.93 20.63 -6.29
C PHE A 62 13.52 21.06 -7.63
N ALA A 63 14.29 20.19 -8.30
CA ALA A 63 14.83 20.47 -9.63
C ALA A 63 13.75 20.51 -10.72
N SER A 64 12.65 19.78 -10.54
CA SER A 64 11.52 19.75 -11.49
C SER A 64 10.43 20.75 -11.15
N LEU A 65 10.53 21.48 -10.03
CA LEU A 65 9.56 22.51 -9.67
C LEU A 65 9.63 23.68 -10.66
N ARG A 66 8.54 23.85 -11.37
CA ARG A 66 8.29 25.06 -12.14
C ARG A 66 7.36 25.94 -11.33
N TYR A 67 7.73 27.19 -11.11
CA TYR A 67 6.94 28.17 -10.36
C TYR A 67 5.91 28.89 -11.24
N ASP A 68 5.94 28.67 -12.54
CA ASP A 68 5.06 29.23 -13.56
C ASP A 68 3.76 28.45 -13.77
N PHE A 69 3.45 27.49 -12.89
CA PHE A 69 2.22 26.76 -12.98
C PHE A 69 1.00 27.58 -12.64
N TYR A 70 -0.04 27.28 -13.40
CA TYR A 70 -1.36 27.80 -13.19
C TYR A 70 -1.89 27.33 -11.83
N TYR A 71 -1.80 28.16 -10.83
CA TYR A 71 -2.40 27.94 -9.54
C TYR A 71 -3.83 28.46 -9.53
N PRO A 72 -4.82 27.70 -9.03
CA PRO A 72 -6.11 28.29 -8.74
C PRO A 72 -5.94 29.44 -7.73
N PRO A 73 -6.68 30.54 -7.88
CA PRO A 73 -6.52 31.74 -7.09
C PRO A 73 -6.71 31.57 -5.57
N GLU A 74 -7.22 30.44 -5.13
CA GLU A 74 -7.50 30.11 -3.72
C GLU A 74 -6.51 29.09 -3.13
N LEU A 75 -5.26 29.12 -3.52
CA LEU A 75 -4.30 28.13 -3.07
C LEU A 75 -4.00 28.27 -1.57
N ASN A 76 -4.39 27.24 -0.79
CA ASN A 76 -3.94 27.09 0.58
C ASN A 76 -2.42 26.77 0.60
N VAL A 77 -1.68 27.28 1.58
CA VAL A 77 -0.24 27.03 1.76
C VAL A 77 0.10 25.52 1.75
N LEU A 78 -0.80 24.67 2.27
CA LEU A 78 -0.64 23.21 2.27
C LEU A 78 -0.67 22.57 0.87
N LYS A 79 -1.12 23.31 -0.13
CA LYS A 79 -1.19 22.85 -1.53
C LYS A 79 -0.01 23.34 -2.40
N TYR A 80 0.97 24.02 -1.81
CA TYR A 80 2.20 24.36 -2.55
C TYR A 80 3.01 23.10 -2.88
N PRO A 81 3.60 23.01 -4.08
CA PRO A 81 4.36 21.84 -4.53
C PRO A 81 5.41 21.37 -3.53
N VAL A 82 6.16 22.32 -2.98
CA VAL A 82 7.20 22.07 -1.97
C VAL A 82 6.58 21.42 -0.72
N VAL A 83 5.46 21.94 -0.24
CA VAL A 83 4.79 21.46 0.97
C VAL A 83 4.24 20.04 0.74
N ILE A 84 3.65 19.78 -0.44
CA ILE A 84 3.16 18.45 -0.81
C ILE A 84 4.32 17.44 -0.85
N THR A 85 5.42 17.79 -1.53
CA THR A 85 6.60 16.92 -1.58
C THR A 85 7.16 16.63 -0.19
N MET A 86 7.32 17.65 0.64
CA MET A 86 7.82 17.48 2.01
C MET A 86 6.85 16.65 2.89
N SER A 87 5.55 16.81 2.71
CA SER A 87 4.53 15.99 3.37
C SER A 87 4.67 14.51 2.98
N ARG A 88 4.81 14.21 1.68
CA ARG A 88 5.01 12.82 1.20
C ARG A 88 6.30 12.20 1.75
N VAL A 89 7.37 12.97 1.82
CA VAL A 89 8.63 12.52 2.44
C VAL A 89 8.45 12.25 3.92
N ALA A 90 7.81 13.16 4.65
CA ALA A 90 7.54 12.99 6.07
C ALA A 90 6.65 11.77 6.36
N GLU A 91 5.61 11.55 5.57
CA GLU A 91 4.72 10.37 5.64
C GLU A 91 5.51 9.06 5.46
N LEU A 92 6.37 9.00 4.44
CA LEU A 92 7.18 7.80 4.20
C LEU A 92 8.18 7.57 5.33
N LEU A 93 8.91 8.60 5.76
CA LEU A 93 9.86 8.49 6.85
C LEU A 93 9.18 8.06 8.15
N ALA A 94 8.04 8.65 8.49
CA ALA A 94 7.26 8.26 9.67
C ALA A 94 6.86 6.77 9.58
N SER A 95 6.37 6.32 8.43
CA SER A 95 5.99 4.92 8.20
C SER A 95 7.17 3.96 8.33
N VAL A 96 8.32 4.30 7.76
CA VAL A 96 9.56 3.52 7.86
C VAL A 96 10.04 3.45 9.32
N PHE A 97 10.06 4.57 10.03
CA PHE A 97 10.49 4.58 11.42
C PHE A 97 9.57 3.77 12.33
N ILE A 98 8.25 3.87 12.14
CA ILE A 98 7.30 3.05 12.87
C ILE A 98 7.51 1.56 12.57
N MET A 99 7.70 1.22 11.31
CA MET A 99 8.03 -0.15 10.91
C MET A 99 9.26 -0.66 11.67
N LEU A 100 10.34 0.11 11.73
CA LEU A 100 11.59 -0.29 12.39
C LEU A 100 11.43 -0.39 13.91
N TYR A 101 10.71 0.55 14.51
CA TYR A 101 10.40 0.53 15.93
C TYR A 101 9.57 -0.69 16.32
N LEU A 102 8.48 -0.93 15.61
CA LEU A 102 7.63 -2.10 15.85
C LEU A 102 8.37 -3.41 15.59
N ALA A 103 9.21 -3.48 14.54
CA ALA A 103 10.02 -4.67 14.27
C ALA A 103 10.97 -4.97 15.44
N THR A 104 11.59 -3.95 16.02
CA THR A 104 12.43 -4.11 17.22
C THR A 104 11.60 -4.55 18.41
N LYS A 105 10.46 -3.91 18.66
CA LYS A 105 9.56 -4.28 19.75
C LYS A 105 9.07 -5.72 19.63
N PHE A 106 8.68 -6.15 18.43
CA PHE A 106 8.21 -7.51 18.18
C PHE A 106 9.33 -8.56 18.23
N ARG A 107 10.57 -8.16 17.96
CA ARG A 107 11.74 -9.03 18.16
C ARG A 107 11.98 -9.32 19.64
N ASP A 108 11.87 -8.29 20.45
CA ASP A 108 12.23 -8.35 21.88
C ASP A 108 11.08 -8.86 22.76
N ASP A 109 9.82 -8.66 22.32
CA ASP A 109 8.61 -9.02 23.03
C ASP A 109 7.60 -9.76 22.10
N GLU A 110 7.67 -11.09 22.17
CA GLU A 110 6.75 -11.96 21.41
C GLU A 110 5.28 -11.80 21.86
N THR A 111 5.04 -11.44 23.12
CA THR A 111 3.69 -11.23 23.65
C THR A 111 3.07 -9.98 23.03
N ALA A 112 3.84 -8.90 22.92
CA ALA A 112 3.40 -7.69 22.22
C ALA A 112 3.09 -7.97 20.75
N ALA A 113 3.94 -8.75 20.06
CA ALA A 113 3.70 -9.14 18.68
C ALA A 113 2.39 -9.94 18.53
N ARG A 114 2.21 -10.95 19.38
CA ARG A 114 1.01 -11.80 19.41
C ARG A 114 -0.25 -10.98 19.68
N PHE A 115 -0.21 -10.11 20.68
CA PHE A 115 -1.34 -9.25 21.02
C PHE A 115 -1.71 -8.32 19.85
N THR A 116 -0.74 -7.61 19.29
CA THR A 116 -0.96 -6.69 18.19
C THR A 116 -1.56 -7.38 16.96
N MET A 117 -1.06 -8.57 16.59
CA MET A 117 -1.58 -9.31 15.44
C MET A 117 -2.98 -9.86 15.69
N ARG A 118 -3.29 -10.26 16.92
CA ARG A 118 -4.66 -10.65 17.29
C ARG A 118 -5.63 -9.48 17.19
N VAL A 119 -5.26 -8.33 17.76
CA VAL A 119 -6.09 -7.12 17.67
C VAL A 119 -6.31 -6.74 16.21
N TYR A 120 -5.24 -6.69 15.41
CA TYR A 120 -5.34 -6.40 13.97
C TYR A 120 -6.32 -7.33 13.27
N PHE A 121 -6.19 -8.64 13.49
CA PHE A 121 -7.04 -9.66 12.88
C PHE A 121 -8.51 -9.50 13.30
N TRP A 122 -8.79 -9.34 14.59
CA TRP A 122 -10.16 -9.27 15.08
C TRP A 122 -10.85 -7.95 14.73
N VAL A 123 -10.11 -6.85 14.66
CA VAL A 123 -10.62 -5.57 14.12
C VAL A 123 -10.95 -5.72 12.64
N GLY A 124 -10.09 -6.38 11.86
CA GLY A 124 -10.37 -6.67 10.47
C GLY A 124 -11.56 -7.61 10.27
N PHE A 125 -11.69 -8.65 11.11
CA PHE A 125 -12.87 -9.52 11.14
C PHE A 125 -14.15 -8.73 11.44
N ALA A 126 -14.12 -7.86 12.46
CA ALA A 126 -15.26 -7.02 12.81
C ALA A 126 -15.68 -6.09 11.66
N SER A 127 -14.71 -5.51 10.95
CA SER A 127 -14.96 -4.72 9.74
C SER A 127 -15.60 -5.55 8.63
N GLY A 128 -15.12 -6.78 8.42
CA GLY A 128 -15.69 -7.72 7.44
C GLY A 128 -17.11 -8.12 7.79
N PHE A 129 -17.35 -8.45 9.04
CA PHE A 129 -18.67 -8.82 9.54
C PHE A 129 -19.66 -7.65 9.45
N PHE A 130 -19.23 -6.45 9.85
CA PHE A 130 -20.02 -5.22 9.70
C PHE A 130 -20.42 -4.98 8.25
N SER A 131 -19.49 -5.12 7.29
CA SER A 131 -19.80 -4.90 5.88
C SER A 131 -20.82 -5.92 5.32
N ILE A 132 -20.82 -7.15 5.81
CA ILE A 132 -21.80 -8.16 5.45
C ILE A 132 -23.19 -7.80 6.02
N LEU A 133 -23.25 -7.37 7.27
CA LEU A 133 -24.53 -6.98 7.89
C LEU A 133 -25.15 -5.74 7.28
N THR A 134 -24.33 -4.75 6.90
CA THR A 134 -24.83 -3.50 6.32
C THR A 134 -25.16 -3.62 4.84
N PHE A 135 -24.62 -4.60 4.14
CA PHE A 135 -24.84 -4.76 2.70
C PHE A 135 -26.30 -4.91 2.29
N PRO A 136 -27.15 -5.76 2.93
CA PRO A 136 -28.58 -5.84 2.62
C PRO A 136 -29.33 -4.53 2.87
N LEU A 137 -28.96 -3.79 3.92
CA LEU A 137 -29.56 -2.50 4.26
C LEU A 137 -29.26 -1.45 3.18
N ASN A 138 -28.03 -1.48 2.65
CA ASN A 138 -27.65 -0.60 1.54
C ASN A 138 -28.39 -0.95 0.25
N LEU A 139 -28.62 -2.24 -0.04
CA LEU A 139 -29.45 -2.65 -1.17
C LEU A 139 -30.91 -2.20 -1.01
N ALA A 140 -31.40 -2.04 0.23
CA ALA A 140 -32.71 -1.50 0.55
C ALA A 140 -32.79 0.03 0.54
N GLY A 141 -31.68 0.74 0.17
CA GLY A 141 -31.63 2.18 0.06
C GLY A 141 -31.16 2.94 1.31
N PHE A 142 -30.74 2.22 2.35
CA PHE A 142 -30.13 2.83 3.53
C PHE A 142 -28.61 2.95 3.33
N ASP A 143 -28.11 4.15 3.09
CA ASP A 143 -26.65 4.37 2.89
C ASP A 143 -25.88 4.25 4.21
N LEU A 144 -25.58 3.00 4.59
CA LEU A 144 -24.83 2.67 5.80
C LEU A 144 -23.37 2.24 5.46
N GLY A 145 -22.74 2.92 4.52
CA GLY A 145 -21.34 2.69 4.23
C GLY A 145 -21.03 1.88 2.96
N THR A 146 -21.95 1.70 2.02
CA THR A 146 -21.66 1.24 0.66
C THR A 146 -21.76 2.40 -0.33
N TYR A 147 -21.08 2.30 -1.46
CA TYR A 147 -21.35 3.16 -2.59
C TYR A 147 -22.74 2.85 -3.13
N SER A 148 -23.59 3.87 -3.24
CA SER A 148 -24.95 3.74 -3.79
C SER A 148 -24.97 3.21 -5.23
N ASP A 149 -23.89 3.46 -5.99
CA ASP A 149 -23.79 3.15 -7.41
C ASP A 149 -23.09 1.84 -7.75
N SER A 150 -22.46 1.19 -6.78
CA SER A 150 -21.75 -0.07 -7.01
C SER A 150 -22.09 -1.05 -5.93
N HIS A 151 -22.85 -2.06 -6.15
CA HIS A 151 -23.18 -3.16 -5.22
C HIS A 151 -21.94 -3.84 -4.61
N ARG A 152 -21.00 -3.03 -4.06
CA ARG A 152 -19.72 -3.48 -3.49
C ARG A 152 -19.67 -3.27 -1.99
N MET A 153 -19.16 -4.28 -1.27
CA MET A 153 -18.83 -4.12 0.14
C MET A 153 -17.57 -3.26 0.28
N ARG A 154 -17.60 -2.28 1.18
CA ARG A 154 -16.46 -1.37 1.44
C ARG A 154 -16.07 -1.27 2.92
N GLY A 155 -16.84 -1.89 3.82
CA GLY A 155 -16.61 -1.75 5.27
C GLY A 155 -16.57 -0.28 5.67
N PHE A 156 -15.48 0.13 6.32
CA PHE A 156 -15.23 1.53 6.72
C PHE A 156 -14.40 2.32 5.68
N TYR A 157 -14.24 1.82 4.47
CA TYR A 157 -13.50 2.47 3.39
C TYR A 157 -14.43 3.19 2.42
N ASN A 158 -13.92 4.25 1.77
CA ASN A 158 -14.68 4.98 0.74
C ASN A 158 -14.92 4.14 -0.52
N GLU A 159 -14.05 3.15 -0.78
CA GLU A 159 -14.07 2.33 -1.97
C GLU A 159 -13.85 0.86 -1.65
N GLY A 160 -14.45 -0.05 -2.44
CA GLY A 160 -14.24 -1.48 -2.33
C GLY A 160 -12.80 -1.92 -2.68
N GLY A 161 -12.08 -1.14 -3.51
CA GLY A 161 -10.70 -1.43 -3.89
C GLY A 161 -9.73 -1.49 -2.70
N PRO A 162 -9.52 -0.39 -1.98
CA PRO A 162 -8.70 -0.35 -0.76
C PRO A 162 -9.23 -1.29 0.33
N TYR A 163 -10.54 -1.44 0.45
CA TYR A 163 -11.14 -2.36 1.40
C TYR A 163 -10.73 -3.82 1.13
N GLY A 164 -10.81 -4.28 -0.12
CA GLY A 164 -10.40 -5.64 -0.48
C GLY A 164 -8.92 -5.90 -0.21
N LEU A 165 -8.04 -4.92 -0.45
CA LEU A 165 -6.62 -5.01 -0.09
C LEU A 165 -6.42 -5.11 1.44
N TYR A 166 -7.19 -4.35 2.21
CA TYR A 166 -7.17 -4.46 3.66
C TYR A 166 -7.64 -5.85 4.13
N VAL A 167 -8.75 -6.37 3.60
CA VAL A 167 -9.24 -7.72 3.92
C VAL A 167 -8.19 -8.78 3.56
N LEU A 168 -7.51 -8.66 2.42
CA LEU A 168 -6.38 -9.52 2.06
C LEU A 168 -5.29 -9.48 3.12
N SER A 169 -4.94 -8.31 3.63
CA SER A 169 -3.96 -8.17 4.70
C SER A 169 -4.39 -8.90 5.99
N VAL A 170 -5.68 -8.83 6.33
CA VAL A 170 -6.26 -9.54 7.47
C VAL A 170 -6.18 -11.06 7.28
N PHE A 171 -6.44 -11.57 6.07
CA PHE A 171 -6.24 -12.99 5.74
C PHE A 171 -4.80 -13.44 5.99
N LEU A 172 -3.82 -12.68 5.51
CA LEU A 172 -2.40 -13.02 5.69
C LEU A 172 -2.00 -13.05 7.16
N VAL A 173 -2.53 -12.13 7.97
CA VAL A 173 -2.36 -12.15 9.42
C VAL A 173 -3.03 -13.38 10.04
N GLY A 174 -4.25 -13.71 9.64
CA GLY A 174 -4.96 -14.90 10.11
C GLY A 174 -4.19 -16.19 9.80
N ILE A 175 -3.62 -16.33 8.60
CA ILE A 175 -2.75 -17.43 8.23
C ILE A 175 -1.52 -17.48 9.16
N SER A 176 -0.94 -16.32 9.49
CA SER A 176 0.21 -16.25 10.39
C SER A 176 -0.15 -16.67 11.81
N LEU A 177 -1.30 -16.22 12.34
CA LEU A 177 -1.83 -16.66 13.65
C LEU A 177 -2.08 -18.15 13.70
N TYR A 178 -2.61 -18.72 12.61
CA TYR A 178 -2.85 -20.16 12.48
C TYR A 178 -1.53 -20.95 12.47
N ARG A 179 -0.53 -20.51 11.71
CA ARG A 179 0.76 -21.20 11.57
C ARG A 179 1.67 -21.07 12.80
N LEU A 180 1.47 -20.04 13.60
CA LEU A 180 2.19 -19.82 14.86
C LEU A 180 1.46 -20.42 16.08
N ASP A 181 0.29 -21.03 15.89
CA ASP A 181 -0.60 -21.51 16.96
C ASP A 181 -0.94 -20.40 18.01
N TRP A 182 -1.02 -19.18 17.55
CA TRP A 182 -1.30 -18.03 18.41
C TRP A 182 -2.79 -17.78 18.64
N GLU A 183 -3.67 -18.45 17.88
CA GLU A 183 -5.11 -18.35 18.03
C GLU A 183 -5.78 -19.71 17.81
N LYS A 184 -6.97 -19.93 18.39
CA LYS A 184 -7.73 -21.18 18.28
C LYS A 184 -8.16 -21.42 16.82
N LYS A 185 -7.79 -22.59 16.26
CA LYS A 185 -8.02 -22.94 14.85
C LYS A 185 -9.50 -22.89 14.45
N GLY A 186 -10.41 -23.30 15.35
CA GLY A 186 -11.86 -23.23 15.09
C GLY A 186 -12.38 -21.81 14.89
N LYS A 187 -11.92 -20.87 15.75
CA LYS A 187 -12.28 -19.45 15.61
C LYS A 187 -11.75 -18.85 14.31
N LEU A 188 -10.51 -19.19 13.92
CA LEU A 188 -9.91 -18.72 12.68
C LEU A 188 -10.64 -19.25 11.45
N ARG A 189 -11.09 -20.53 11.44
CA ARG A 189 -11.87 -21.09 10.33
C ARG A 189 -13.18 -20.34 10.12
N PHE A 190 -13.92 -20.07 11.19
CA PHE A 190 -15.13 -19.25 11.11
C PHE A 190 -14.84 -17.86 10.58
N ALA A 191 -13.82 -17.18 11.13
CA ALA A 191 -13.43 -15.86 10.69
C ALA A 191 -13.00 -15.83 9.22
N PHE A 192 -12.28 -16.84 8.74
CA PHE A 192 -11.93 -16.95 7.32
C PHE A 192 -13.16 -17.09 6.42
N ALA A 193 -14.18 -17.83 6.81
CA ALA A 193 -15.41 -17.91 6.04
C ALA A 193 -16.09 -16.54 5.90
N VAL A 194 -16.22 -15.79 7.00
CA VAL A 194 -16.78 -14.43 7.00
C VAL A 194 -15.93 -13.47 6.13
N LEU A 195 -14.63 -13.49 6.33
CA LEU A 195 -13.72 -12.63 5.55
C LEU A 195 -13.74 -12.99 4.06
N SER A 196 -13.92 -14.26 3.69
CA SER A 196 -14.06 -14.66 2.28
C SER A 196 -15.28 -14.03 1.63
N ILE A 197 -16.42 -13.98 2.32
CA ILE A 197 -17.63 -13.31 1.83
C ILE A 197 -17.36 -11.80 1.67
N ALA A 198 -16.76 -11.16 2.67
CA ALA A 198 -16.41 -9.73 2.60
C ALA A 198 -15.42 -9.44 1.48
N PHE A 199 -14.43 -10.31 1.26
CA PHE A 199 -13.44 -10.19 0.20
C PHE A 199 -14.07 -10.26 -1.19
N ILE A 200 -14.88 -11.29 -1.44
CA ILE A 200 -15.61 -11.46 -2.71
C ILE A 200 -16.58 -10.28 -2.92
N GLY A 201 -17.33 -9.91 -1.90
CA GLY A 201 -18.27 -8.80 -1.95
C GLY A 201 -17.61 -7.42 -2.16
N SER A 202 -16.33 -7.28 -1.83
CA SER A 202 -15.57 -6.06 -2.11
C SER A 202 -15.35 -5.83 -3.60
N GLN A 203 -15.39 -6.89 -4.43
CA GLN A 203 -15.11 -6.88 -5.88
C GLN A 203 -13.82 -6.09 -6.22
N SER A 204 -12.82 -6.17 -5.35
CA SER A 204 -11.58 -5.44 -5.47
C SER A 204 -10.67 -6.04 -6.54
N LYS A 205 -10.68 -5.48 -7.74
CA LYS A 205 -9.75 -5.89 -8.83
C LYS A 205 -8.30 -5.85 -8.35
N ALA A 206 -7.92 -4.80 -7.61
CA ALA A 206 -6.56 -4.65 -7.08
C ALA A 206 -6.18 -5.77 -6.10
N ALA A 207 -7.09 -6.20 -5.22
CA ALA A 207 -6.82 -7.27 -4.27
C ALA A 207 -6.71 -8.64 -4.97
N PHE A 208 -7.53 -8.89 -5.98
CA PHE A 208 -7.42 -10.11 -6.79
C PHE A 208 -6.09 -10.16 -7.55
N VAL A 209 -5.71 -9.06 -8.21
CA VAL A 209 -4.42 -8.98 -8.91
C VAL A 209 -3.25 -9.09 -7.92
N ALA A 210 -3.37 -8.54 -6.71
CA ALA A 210 -2.38 -8.70 -5.66
C ALA A 210 -2.17 -10.17 -5.26
N ILE A 211 -3.24 -10.94 -5.07
CA ILE A 211 -3.15 -12.38 -4.80
C ILE A 211 -2.46 -13.11 -5.96
N LEU A 212 -2.87 -12.83 -7.19
CA LEU A 212 -2.27 -13.44 -8.39
C LEU A 212 -0.77 -13.13 -8.48
N ALA A 213 -0.39 -11.87 -8.29
CA ALA A 213 1.01 -11.44 -8.28
C ALA A 213 1.82 -12.14 -7.19
N MET A 214 1.25 -12.30 -5.98
CA MET A 214 1.90 -13.05 -4.89
C MET A 214 2.07 -14.53 -5.24
N PHE A 215 1.10 -15.18 -5.87
CA PHE A 215 1.24 -16.56 -6.36
C PHE A 215 2.35 -16.68 -7.38
N LEU A 216 2.35 -15.82 -8.40
CA LEU A 216 3.36 -15.83 -9.46
C LEU A 216 4.77 -15.57 -8.89
N LEU A 217 4.93 -14.54 -8.07
CA LEU A 217 6.24 -14.22 -7.46
C LEU A 217 6.76 -15.37 -6.58
N ASN A 218 5.90 -15.98 -5.76
CA ASN A 218 6.30 -17.14 -4.95
C ASN A 218 6.63 -18.37 -5.81
N GLY A 219 5.91 -18.54 -6.94
CA GLY A 219 6.20 -19.59 -7.91
C GLY A 219 7.57 -19.40 -8.55
N PHE A 220 7.82 -18.22 -9.14
CA PHE A 220 9.11 -17.91 -9.77
C PHE A 220 10.30 -18.01 -8.82
N LEU A 221 10.12 -17.58 -7.58
CA LEU A 221 11.17 -17.58 -6.55
C LEU A 221 11.31 -18.93 -5.83
N SER A 222 10.51 -19.93 -6.19
CA SER A 222 10.62 -21.29 -5.63
C SER A 222 11.75 -22.06 -6.29
N GLN A 223 12.56 -22.76 -5.48
CA GLN A 223 13.64 -23.63 -5.97
C GLN A 223 13.11 -24.98 -6.49
N SER A 224 11.91 -25.40 -6.08
CA SER A 224 11.31 -26.68 -6.43
C SER A 224 10.38 -26.56 -7.64
N VAL A 225 10.60 -27.36 -8.68
CA VAL A 225 9.77 -27.42 -9.88
C VAL A 225 8.32 -27.73 -9.55
N GLY A 226 8.06 -28.70 -8.65
CA GLY A 226 6.71 -29.03 -8.23
C GLY A 226 5.99 -27.86 -7.54
N ARG A 227 6.69 -27.06 -6.72
CA ARG A 227 6.10 -25.84 -6.15
C ARG A 227 5.84 -24.77 -7.20
N ARG A 228 6.74 -24.60 -8.18
CA ARG A 228 6.50 -23.65 -9.30
C ARG A 228 5.22 -24.03 -10.04
N LEU A 229 5.08 -25.31 -10.40
CA LEU A 229 3.87 -25.80 -11.06
C LEU A 229 2.62 -25.58 -10.20
N ALA A 230 2.66 -25.90 -8.91
CA ALA A 230 1.54 -25.69 -8.00
C ALA A 230 1.12 -24.22 -7.90
N PHE A 231 2.09 -23.29 -7.83
CA PHE A 231 1.80 -21.85 -7.81
C PHE A 231 1.25 -21.33 -9.15
N VAL A 232 1.79 -21.79 -10.27
CA VAL A 232 1.30 -21.41 -11.61
C VAL A 232 -0.11 -21.99 -11.83
N SER A 233 -0.34 -23.26 -11.49
CA SER A 233 -1.67 -23.87 -11.58
C SER A 233 -2.68 -23.16 -10.68
N GLY A 234 -2.29 -22.82 -9.45
CA GLY A 234 -3.09 -22.01 -8.54
C GLY A 234 -3.44 -20.65 -9.11
N ALA A 235 -2.49 -19.98 -9.77
CA ALA A 235 -2.71 -18.71 -10.44
C ALA A 235 -3.70 -18.83 -11.61
N VAL A 236 -3.60 -19.90 -12.42
CA VAL A 236 -4.54 -20.17 -13.52
C VAL A 236 -5.95 -20.42 -13.01
N VAL A 237 -6.09 -21.30 -12.02
CA VAL A 237 -7.41 -21.60 -11.38
C VAL A 237 -7.99 -20.30 -10.80
N PHE A 238 -7.18 -19.50 -10.14
CA PHE A 238 -7.60 -18.23 -9.56
C PHE A 238 -8.06 -17.23 -10.65
N LEU A 239 -7.35 -17.14 -11.78
CA LEU A 239 -7.76 -16.32 -12.92
C LEU A 239 -9.12 -16.76 -13.48
N VAL A 240 -9.33 -18.05 -13.65
CA VAL A 240 -10.62 -18.61 -14.10
C VAL A 240 -11.73 -18.26 -13.12
N LEU A 241 -11.51 -18.40 -11.82
CA LEU A 241 -12.52 -18.07 -10.81
C LEU A 241 -12.82 -16.56 -10.79
N ILE A 242 -11.78 -15.69 -10.93
CA ILE A 242 -11.97 -14.26 -10.96
C ILE A 242 -12.74 -13.82 -12.20
N SER A 243 -12.48 -14.42 -13.36
CA SER A 243 -13.20 -14.07 -14.59
C SER A 243 -14.71 -14.26 -14.49
N GLN A 244 -15.16 -15.11 -13.56
CA GLN A 244 -16.59 -15.31 -13.27
C GLN A 244 -17.19 -14.24 -12.35
N VAL A 245 -16.34 -13.54 -11.58
CA VAL A 245 -16.77 -12.52 -10.58
C VAL A 245 -16.54 -11.11 -11.09
N VAL A 246 -15.52 -10.91 -11.91
CA VAL A 246 -15.09 -9.61 -12.41
C VAL A 246 -15.17 -9.61 -13.93
N ASP A 247 -16.07 -8.82 -14.47
CA ASP A 247 -16.11 -8.58 -15.92
C ASP A 247 -14.92 -7.71 -16.36
N LEU A 248 -13.85 -8.40 -16.74
CA LEU A 248 -12.63 -7.76 -17.26
C LEU A 248 -12.87 -7.14 -18.65
N ALA A 249 -13.75 -7.76 -19.46
CA ALA A 249 -14.06 -7.27 -20.80
C ALA A 249 -14.83 -5.94 -20.74
N GLU A 250 -15.74 -5.80 -19.77
CA GLU A 250 -16.43 -4.53 -19.54
C GLU A 250 -15.45 -3.43 -19.13
N GLY A 251 -14.50 -3.72 -18.24
CA GLY A 251 -13.44 -2.78 -17.86
C GLY A 251 -12.62 -2.28 -19.03
N ILE A 252 -12.22 -3.18 -19.95
CA ILE A 252 -11.49 -2.85 -21.18
C ILE A 252 -12.35 -2.01 -22.11
N ARG A 253 -13.62 -2.39 -22.30
CA ARG A 253 -14.56 -1.64 -23.15
C ARG A 253 -14.79 -0.22 -22.64
N ILE A 254 -15.01 -0.04 -21.34
CA ILE A 254 -15.16 1.28 -20.73
C ILE A 254 -13.90 2.13 -20.97
N TYR A 255 -12.72 1.53 -20.82
CA TYR A 255 -11.45 2.22 -21.05
C TYR A 255 -11.30 2.64 -22.52
N GLN A 256 -11.64 1.77 -23.47
CA GLN A 256 -11.62 2.08 -24.91
C GLN A 256 -12.62 3.21 -25.26
N GLN A 257 -13.85 3.13 -24.75
CA GLN A 257 -14.86 4.17 -24.96
C GLN A 257 -14.44 5.51 -24.37
N ALA A 258 -13.82 5.51 -23.18
CA ALA A 258 -13.28 6.71 -22.58
C ALA A 258 -12.11 7.29 -23.43
N GLY A 259 -11.27 6.45 -24.02
CA GLY A 259 -10.20 6.85 -24.93
C GLY A 259 -10.74 7.53 -26.19
N GLU A 260 -11.73 6.93 -26.84
CA GLU A 260 -12.38 7.51 -28.02
C GLU A 260 -13.10 8.83 -27.69
N ALA A 261 -13.74 8.91 -26.52
CA ALA A 261 -14.39 10.15 -26.05
C ALA A 261 -13.35 11.24 -25.80
N TYR A 262 -12.22 10.89 -25.16
CA TYR A 262 -11.11 11.80 -24.91
C TYR A 262 -10.52 12.35 -26.20
N GLU A 263 -10.25 11.48 -27.19
CA GLU A 263 -9.74 11.90 -28.49
C GLU A 263 -10.71 12.81 -29.26
N ARG A 264 -12.01 12.50 -29.21
CA ARG A 264 -13.04 13.36 -29.81
C ARG A 264 -13.10 14.72 -29.13
N ALA A 265 -13.13 14.76 -27.82
CA ALA A 265 -13.20 16.00 -27.05
C ALA A 265 -11.95 16.89 -27.30
N SER A 266 -10.75 16.28 -27.36
CA SER A 266 -9.51 17.00 -27.65
C SER A 266 -9.48 17.65 -29.04
N ARG A 267 -10.23 17.10 -30.03
CA ARG A 267 -10.33 17.65 -31.39
C ARG A 267 -11.38 18.75 -31.52
N LEU A 268 -12.46 18.67 -30.73
CA LEU A 268 -13.62 19.55 -30.90
C LEU A 268 -13.58 20.78 -29.99
N HIS A 269 -13.35 20.61 -28.71
CA HIS A 269 -13.29 21.70 -27.71
C HIS A 269 -12.43 21.29 -26.53
N PRO A 270 -11.18 21.74 -26.45
CA PRO A 270 -10.29 21.38 -25.34
C PRO A 270 -10.78 21.84 -23.96
N ASP A 271 -11.68 22.85 -23.94
CA ASP A 271 -12.21 23.41 -22.71
C ASP A 271 -13.54 22.79 -22.23
N ASP A 272 -14.25 22.05 -23.08
CA ASP A 272 -15.57 21.46 -22.75
C ASP A 272 -15.50 20.04 -22.15
N ALA A 273 -14.34 19.50 -21.96
CA ALA A 273 -14.19 18.08 -21.68
C ALA A 273 -14.30 17.74 -20.20
N ASN A 274 -15.50 17.63 -19.71
CA ASN A 274 -15.85 16.98 -18.44
C ASN A 274 -15.65 15.44 -18.45
N PHE A 275 -14.87 14.90 -19.39
CA PHE A 275 -15.00 13.48 -19.72
C PHE A 275 -14.20 12.54 -18.87
N VAL A 276 -13.15 12.99 -18.19
CA VAL A 276 -12.20 12.01 -17.65
C VAL A 276 -11.75 12.39 -16.25
N TYR A 277 -12.39 11.78 -15.27
CA TYR A 277 -12.01 11.93 -13.87
C TYR A 277 -11.12 10.78 -13.35
N GLY A 278 -10.34 11.06 -12.34
CA GLY A 278 -9.64 10.07 -11.54
C GLY A 278 -8.67 9.22 -12.36
N ARG A 279 -8.78 7.91 -12.23
CA ARG A 279 -7.84 6.95 -12.84
C ARG A 279 -7.86 6.95 -14.36
N VAL A 280 -9.00 7.26 -14.97
CA VAL A 280 -9.10 7.29 -16.44
C VAL A 280 -8.33 8.50 -16.97
N ALA A 281 -8.46 9.68 -16.33
CA ALA A 281 -7.62 10.83 -16.66
C ALA A 281 -6.13 10.50 -16.50
N GLY A 282 -5.76 9.88 -15.37
CA GLY A 282 -4.39 9.44 -15.11
C GLY A 282 -3.82 8.57 -16.23
N ALA A 283 -4.63 7.67 -16.79
CA ALA A 283 -4.19 6.79 -17.87
C ALA A 283 -3.80 7.53 -19.16
N PHE A 284 -4.36 8.71 -19.40
CA PHE A 284 -4.00 9.57 -20.57
C PHE A 284 -2.92 10.59 -20.24
N LEU A 285 -2.91 11.12 -19.02
CA LEU A 285 -1.99 12.18 -18.61
C LEU A 285 -0.62 11.64 -18.20
N VAL A 286 -0.59 10.52 -17.47
CA VAL A 286 0.64 9.91 -16.96
C VAL A 286 1.65 9.56 -18.06
N PRO A 287 1.27 8.93 -19.19
CA PRO A 287 2.22 8.67 -20.27
C PRO A 287 2.91 9.94 -20.80
N ARG A 288 2.15 11.03 -20.97
CA ARG A 288 2.69 12.32 -21.44
C ARG A 288 3.67 12.93 -20.44
N MET A 289 3.36 12.83 -19.14
CA MET A 289 4.26 13.29 -18.09
C MET A 289 5.56 12.47 -18.04
N ILE A 290 5.46 11.14 -18.21
CA ILE A 290 6.64 10.26 -18.27
C ILE A 290 7.48 10.57 -19.50
N GLU A 291 6.85 10.79 -20.65
CA GLU A 291 7.54 11.13 -21.91
C GLU A 291 8.28 12.48 -21.77
N ALA A 292 7.63 13.48 -21.18
CA ALA A 292 8.24 14.81 -20.97
C ALA A 292 9.33 14.79 -19.89
N HIS A 293 9.19 14.00 -18.85
CA HIS A 293 10.08 13.97 -17.67
C HIS A 293 10.49 12.55 -17.26
N PRO A 294 11.14 11.77 -18.14
CA PRO A 294 11.40 10.35 -17.89
C PRO A 294 12.37 10.08 -16.73
N VAL A 295 13.27 11.03 -16.43
CA VAL A 295 14.32 10.88 -15.43
C VAL A 295 13.93 11.50 -14.09
N THR A 296 13.42 12.72 -14.11
CA THR A 296 13.14 13.50 -12.89
C THR A 296 11.72 13.34 -12.38
N GLY A 297 10.79 12.94 -13.27
CA GLY A 297 9.36 13.07 -13.01
C GLY A 297 8.91 14.53 -12.90
N VAL A 298 7.66 14.72 -12.55
CA VAL A 298 7.05 16.05 -12.32
C VAL A 298 7.16 16.52 -10.86
N GLY A 299 7.82 15.76 -10.02
CA GLY A 299 7.96 15.99 -8.59
C GLY A 299 6.97 15.16 -7.76
N TRP A 300 7.45 14.63 -6.64
CA TRP A 300 6.69 13.71 -5.80
C TRP A 300 5.48 14.38 -5.16
N GLY A 301 4.29 13.81 -5.40
CA GLY A 301 3.00 14.34 -4.96
C GLY A 301 2.46 15.49 -5.83
N ASN A 302 3.17 15.89 -6.89
CA ASN A 302 2.81 17.05 -7.68
C ASN A 302 1.92 16.74 -8.90
N TYR A 303 1.55 15.49 -9.10
CA TYR A 303 0.67 15.09 -10.20
C TYR A 303 -0.62 15.95 -10.25
N GLY A 304 -1.28 16.14 -9.10
CA GLY A 304 -2.54 16.91 -9.03
C GLY A 304 -2.41 18.35 -9.50
N ILE A 305 -1.25 18.97 -9.31
CA ILE A 305 -0.96 20.33 -9.77
C ILE A 305 -0.66 20.32 -11.27
N ILE A 306 0.29 19.48 -11.66
CA ILE A 306 0.84 19.42 -13.01
C ILE A 306 -0.21 18.97 -14.05
N ARG A 307 -1.14 18.10 -13.67
CA ARG A 307 -2.20 17.63 -14.57
C ARG A 307 -3.08 18.76 -15.13
N ASN A 308 -3.15 19.89 -14.43
CA ASN A 308 -3.94 21.05 -14.85
C ASN A 308 -3.17 21.98 -15.80
N ALA A 309 -1.87 21.74 -16.03
CA ALA A 309 -1.09 22.51 -16.98
C ALA A 309 -1.59 22.28 -18.41
N PRO A 310 -1.68 23.31 -19.27
CA PRO A 310 -2.22 23.22 -20.62
C PRO A 310 -1.59 22.13 -21.49
N GLU A 311 -0.27 21.93 -21.35
CA GLU A 311 0.49 20.92 -22.08
C GLU A 311 0.09 19.49 -21.77
N TYR A 312 -0.40 19.22 -20.55
CA TYR A 312 -0.81 17.88 -20.11
C TYR A 312 -2.31 17.71 -20.08
N ARG A 313 -3.03 18.75 -19.65
CA ARG A 313 -4.48 18.69 -19.44
C ARG A 313 -5.24 18.25 -20.71
N GLY A 314 -4.92 18.82 -21.86
CA GLY A 314 -5.61 18.54 -23.10
C GLY A 314 -7.14 18.67 -22.92
N ALA A 315 -7.86 17.57 -23.20
CA ALA A 315 -9.31 17.49 -23.03
C ALA A 315 -9.74 17.07 -21.62
N SER A 316 -8.85 16.93 -20.65
CA SER A 316 -9.22 16.55 -19.30
C SER A 316 -9.72 17.75 -18.50
N TYR A 317 -10.63 17.45 -17.55
CA TYR A 317 -11.22 18.47 -16.69
C TYR A 317 -10.24 19.00 -15.66
N TRP A 318 -10.43 20.24 -15.20
CA TRP A 318 -9.75 20.77 -14.01
C TRP A 318 -10.01 19.89 -12.80
N ALA A 319 -8.96 19.40 -12.16
CA ALA A 319 -9.06 18.59 -10.98
C ALA A 319 -8.52 19.30 -9.75
N ASP A 320 -8.96 18.86 -8.58
CA ASP A 320 -8.38 19.32 -7.32
C ASP A 320 -6.88 18.98 -7.29
N ILE A 321 -6.09 19.90 -6.77
CA ILE A 321 -4.64 19.79 -6.62
C ILE A 321 -4.24 18.56 -5.77
N SER A 322 -5.13 18.08 -4.91
CA SER A 322 -4.94 16.87 -4.13
C SER A 322 -5.19 15.56 -4.88
N ASP A 323 -5.52 15.64 -6.18
CA ASP A 323 -5.79 14.45 -6.98
C ASP A 323 -4.55 13.56 -7.12
N ASP A 324 -4.77 12.25 -7.03
CA ASP A 324 -3.73 11.22 -7.14
C ASP A 324 -3.91 10.49 -8.47
N PRO A 325 -2.85 10.18 -9.22
CA PRO A 325 -2.98 9.46 -10.48
C PRO A 325 -3.67 8.10 -10.32
N GLY A 326 -3.62 7.50 -9.13
CA GLY A 326 -4.29 6.26 -8.79
C GLY A 326 -3.88 5.04 -9.62
N LEU A 327 -2.78 5.15 -10.36
CA LEU A 327 -2.24 4.14 -11.29
C LEU A 327 -1.04 3.37 -10.72
N GLY A 328 -0.87 3.38 -9.41
CA GLY A 328 0.20 2.66 -8.72
C GLY A 328 1.58 3.03 -9.22
N LEU A 329 2.34 2.00 -9.59
CA LEU A 329 3.71 2.17 -10.08
C LEU A 329 3.82 3.13 -11.27
N PHE A 330 2.83 3.12 -12.15
CA PHE A 330 2.83 3.98 -13.34
C PHE A 330 2.66 5.45 -12.96
N GLY A 331 1.71 5.75 -12.07
CA GLY A 331 1.54 7.11 -11.53
C GLY A 331 2.76 7.58 -10.75
N THR A 332 3.36 6.68 -9.95
CA THR A 332 4.61 6.97 -9.23
C THR A 332 5.76 7.30 -10.20
N THR A 333 5.80 6.65 -11.37
CA THR A 333 6.82 6.93 -12.40
C THR A 333 6.65 8.32 -13.00
N ALA A 334 5.42 8.82 -13.17
CA ALA A 334 5.20 10.19 -13.60
C ALA A 334 5.72 11.20 -12.59
N GLU A 335 5.55 10.93 -11.29
CA GLU A 335 5.98 11.84 -10.23
C GLU A 335 7.48 11.80 -9.95
N LEU A 336 8.10 10.62 -9.93
CA LEU A 336 9.47 10.39 -9.49
C LEU A 336 10.47 10.19 -10.64
N GLY A 337 9.98 10.00 -11.86
CA GLY A 337 10.78 9.50 -12.96
C GLY A 337 11.11 8.00 -12.82
N LEU A 338 11.55 7.39 -13.92
CA LEU A 338 11.82 5.96 -13.98
C LEU A 338 12.95 5.49 -13.03
N PRO A 339 14.11 6.17 -12.94
CA PRO A 339 15.21 5.70 -12.08
C PRO A 339 14.84 5.67 -10.61
N LEU A 340 14.18 6.73 -10.12
CA LEU A 340 13.84 6.82 -8.71
C LEU A 340 12.66 5.91 -8.34
N THR A 341 11.74 5.68 -9.27
CA THR A 341 10.68 4.68 -9.10
C THR A 341 11.24 3.26 -8.99
N LEU A 342 12.22 2.90 -9.82
CA LEU A 342 12.92 1.62 -9.71
C LEU A 342 13.65 1.50 -8.38
N TYR A 343 14.31 2.56 -7.92
CA TYR A 343 14.94 2.58 -6.62
C TYR A 343 13.94 2.42 -5.46
N LEU A 344 12.78 3.07 -5.54
CA LEU A 344 11.68 2.86 -4.59
C LEU A 344 11.25 1.39 -4.54
N MET A 345 11.09 0.76 -5.71
CA MET A 345 10.76 -0.66 -5.77
C MET A 345 11.83 -1.53 -5.10
N VAL A 346 13.11 -1.23 -5.29
CA VAL A 346 14.19 -1.90 -4.55
C VAL A 346 14.00 -1.72 -3.04
N CYS A 347 13.71 -0.52 -2.56
CA CYS A 347 13.44 -0.26 -1.14
C CYS A 347 12.27 -1.11 -0.61
N LEU A 348 11.15 -1.15 -1.35
CA LEU A 348 9.95 -1.89 -0.97
C LEU A 348 10.17 -3.42 -0.95
N PHE A 349 10.99 -3.95 -1.88
CA PHE A 349 11.33 -5.37 -1.92
C PHE A 349 12.47 -5.77 -0.97
N LEU A 350 13.24 -4.82 -0.46
CA LEU A 350 14.41 -5.09 0.38
C LEU A 350 14.07 -5.93 1.63
N PRO A 351 12.99 -5.65 2.40
CA PRO A 351 12.59 -6.49 3.53
C PRO A 351 12.27 -7.93 3.10
N TYR A 352 11.61 -8.12 1.95
CA TYR A 352 11.31 -9.44 1.42
C TYR A 352 12.58 -10.23 1.08
N VAL A 353 13.53 -9.63 0.35
CA VAL A 353 14.83 -10.25 0.02
C VAL A 353 15.57 -10.62 1.30
N TYR A 354 15.53 -9.74 2.28
CA TYR A 354 16.17 -9.96 3.57
C TYR A 354 15.60 -11.19 4.30
N LEU A 355 14.27 -11.30 4.39
CA LEU A 355 13.60 -12.45 5.00
C LEU A 355 13.87 -13.76 4.24
N ARG A 356 13.89 -13.71 2.91
CA ARG A 356 14.24 -14.88 2.08
C ARG A 356 15.66 -15.37 2.35
N ARG A 357 16.64 -14.47 2.47
CA ARG A 357 18.02 -14.80 2.84
C ARG A 357 18.12 -15.44 4.24
N LYS A 358 17.26 -15.04 5.16
CA LYS A 358 17.13 -15.63 6.50
C LYS A 358 16.29 -16.91 6.53
N LYS A 359 15.85 -17.43 5.37
CA LYS A 359 15.02 -18.63 5.25
C LYS A 359 13.72 -18.52 6.07
N ALA A 360 13.16 -17.33 6.19
CA ALA A 360 11.89 -17.10 6.88
C ALA A 360 10.76 -17.93 6.23
N PRO A 361 9.79 -18.40 7.02
CA PRO A 361 8.65 -19.14 6.50
C PRO A 361 7.84 -18.33 5.48
N LEU A 362 7.23 -19.01 4.51
CA LEU A 362 6.49 -18.38 3.42
C LEU A 362 5.38 -17.43 3.91
N PHE A 363 4.68 -17.78 4.98
CA PHE A 363 3.61 -16.96 5.52
C PHE A 363 4.11 -15.61 6.05
N LEU A 364 5.33 -15.53 6.59
CA LEU A 364 5.95 -14.26 6.99
C LEU A 364 6.45 -13.47 5.79
N THR A 365 7.04 -14.13 4.79
CA THR A 365 7.48 -13.44 3.58
C THR A 365 6.32 -12.86 2.77
N ASN A 366 5.15 -13.49 2.79
CA ASN A 366 3.95 -12.98 2.14
C ASN A 366 3.40 -11.70 2.79
N LEU A 367 3.54 -11.54 4.11
CA LEU A 367 3.17 -10.30 4.79
C LEU A 367 3.97 -9.10 4.27
N VAL A 368 5.26 -9.33 4.02
CA VAL A 368 6.15 -8.27 3.50
C VAL A 368 5.95 -8.04 2.02
N LEU A 369 5.66 -9.10 1.26
CA LEU A 369 5.42 -9.01 -0.17
C LEU A 369 4.15 -8.21 -0.51
N LEU A 370 3.22 -8.13 0.44
CA LEU A 370 1.99 -7.37 0.25
C LEU A 370 2.28 -5.89 -0.05
N GLN A 371 3.26 -5.27 0.60
CA GLN A 371 3.55 -3.84 0.46
C GLN A 371 3.95 -3.43 -0.97
N PRO A 372 5.00 -4.04 -1.60
CA PRO A 372 5.34 -3.70 -2.97
C PRO A 372 4.23 -4.06 -3.97
N VAL A 373 3.54 -5.17 -3.75
CA VAL A 373 2.44 -5.59 -4.63
C VAL A 373 1.28 -4.61 -4.58
N VAL A 374 0.87 -4.21 -3.38
CA VAL A 374 -0.21 -3.23 -3.20
C VAL A 374 0.15 -1.88 -3.83
N HIS A 375 1.42 -1.45 -3.71
CA HIS A 375 1.91 -0.22 -4.33
C HIS A 375 1.91 -0.30 -5.86
N ILE A 376 2.32 -1.41 -6.44
CA ILE A 376 2.29 -1.63 -7.92
C ILE A 376 0.87 -1.40 -8.46
N PHE A 377 -0.16 -1.81 -7.72
CA PHE A 377 -1.56 -1.77 -8.17
C PHE A 377 -2.38 -0.57 -7.66
N GLY A 378 -1.76 0.47 -7.16
CA GLY A 378 -2.40 1.74 -6.90
C GLY A 378 -2.66 2.09 -5.44
N ALA A 379 -2.12 1.33 -4.48
CA ALA A 379 -2.19 1.76 -3.10
C ALA A 379 -1.09 2.77 -2.79
N GLN A 380 -1.47 3.81 -2.10
CA GLN A 380 -0.55 4.85 -1.65
C GLN A 380 0.42 4.32 -0.58
N LEU A 381 1.65 4.85 -0.56
CA LEU A 381 2.68 4.46 0.42
C LEU A 381 2.31 4.83 1.86
N ASN A 382 1.36 5.73 2.05
CA ASN A 382 0.87 6.18 3.33
C ASN A 382 -0.11 5.20 4.02
N LEU A 383 -0.49 4.11 3.37
CA LEU A 383 -1.28 3.07 4.03
C LEU A 383 -0.46 2.40 5.14
N THR A 384 -0.90 2.54 6.37
CA THR A 384 -0.13 2.11 7.56
C THR A 384 -0.05 0.59 7.71
N TYR A 385 -1.09 -0.15 7.28
CA TYR A 385 -1.16 -1.58 7.53
C TYR A 385 -0.05 -2.41 6.88
N PRO A 386 0.45 -2.14 5.65
CA PRO A 386 1.56 -2.93 5.10
C PRO A 386 2.86 -2.76 5.89
N TRP A 387 3.08 -1.57 6.47
CA TRP A 387 4.26 -1.30 7.30
C TRP A 387 4.21 -2.07 8.62
N ILE A 388 3.02 -2.14 9.25
CA ILE A 388 2.81 -2.96 10.46
C ILE A 388 3.06 -4.44 10.17
N LEU A 389 2.59 -4.97 9.04
CA LEU A 389 2.80 -6.36 8.65
C LEU A 389 4.27 -6.66 8.37
N THR A 390 4.96 -5.73 7.72
CA THR A 390 6.41 -5.83 7.47
C THR A 390 7.18 -5.83 8.78
N SER A 391 6.84 -4.97 9.75
CA SER A 391 7.47 -4.94 11.06
C SER A 391 7.28 -6.24 11.83
N PHE A 392 6.09 -6.81 11.79
CA PHE A 392 5.80 -8.09 12.42
C PHE A 392 6.65 -9.22 11.83
N ALA A 393 6.69 -9.34 10.49
CA ALA A 393 7.46 -10.38 9.83
C ALA A 393 8.96 -10.27 10.11
N LEU A 394 9.51 -9.05 10.09
CA LEU A 394 10.90 -8.77 10.45
C LEU A 394 11.17 -9.14 11.92
N GLY A 395 10.36 -8.62 12.84
CA GLY A 395 10.55 -8.86 14.27
C GLY A 395 10.57 -10.34 14.64
N ILE A 396 9.57 -11.10 14.22
CA ILE A 396 9.46 -12.55 14.50
C ILE A 396 10.60 -13.35 13.88
N THR A 397 11.03 -12.98 12.66
CA THR A 397 12.15 -13.68 12.02
C THR A 397 13.46 -13.48 12.78
N PHE A 398 13.70 -12.27 13.30
CA PHE A 398 14.91 -11.98 14.08
C PHE A 398 14.86 -12.56 15.50
N ALA A 399 13.69 -12.60 16.13
CA ALA A 399 13.53 -13.25 17.44
C ALA A 399 13.92 -14.73 17.38
N LYS A 400 13.50 -15.44 16.35
CA LYS A 400 13.84 -16.86 16.16
C LYS A 400 15.34 -17.06 15.87
N ALA A 401 15.95 -16.18 15.10
CA ALA A 401 17.37 -16.27 14.79
C ALA A 401 18.26 -16.05 16.03
N SER A 402 17.86 -15.19 16.97
CA SER A 402 18.60 -14.96 18.21
C SER A 402 18.51 -16.15 19.18
N LYS A 403 17.33 -16.77 19.34
CA LYS A 403 17.12 -17.96 20.17
C LYS A 403 17.95 -19.16 19.68
N GLY A 404 17.95 -19.43 18.36
CA GLY A 404 18.75 -20.53 17.79
C GLY A 404 20.27 -20.35 17.94
N SER A 405 20.78 -19.11 18.01
CA SER A 405 22.20 -18.87 18.26
C SER A 405 22.62 -19.04 19.73
N SER A 406 21.70 -18.83 20.67
CA SER A 406 21.95 -19.04 22.11
C SER A 406 21.93 -20.53 22.46
N GLU A 407 21.05 -21.32 21.89
CA GLU A 407 21.00 -22.77 22.07
C GLU A 407 22.24 -23.47 21.45
N GLY A 408 22.72 -23.02 20.28
CA GLY A 408 23.93 -23.52 19.66
C GLY A 408 25.22 -23.17 20.44
N ARG A 409 25.23 -22.07 21.21
CA ARG A 409 26.36 -21.74 22.09
C ARG A 409 26.34 -22.49 23.42
N ALA A 410 25.16 -22.85 23.92
CA ALA A 410 25.05 -23.66 25.14
C ALA A 410 25.56 -25.10 24.99
N LEU A 411 25.60 -25.62 23.75
CA LEU A 411 26.11 -26.97 23.45
C LEU A 411 27.62 -27.03 23.24
N ILE A 412 28.36 -25.90 23.27
CA ILE A 412 29.82 -25.86 23.05
C ILE A 412 30.62 -25.56 24.35
N THR A 413 29.96 -25.44 25.49
CA THR A 413 30.67 -25.43 26.77
C THR A 413 31.00 -26.87 27.16
N VAL A 414 32.06 -27.42 26.55
CA VAL A 414 32.76 -28.63 27.04
C VAL A 414 33.37 -28.26 28.41
N PRO A 415 33.07 -28.98 29.50
CA PRO A 415 33.80 -28.76 30.74
C PRO A 415 35.23 -29.22 30.54
N SER A 416 36.16 -28.30 30.66
CA SER A 416 37.59 -28.63 30.80
C SER A 416 37.78 -29.24 32.19
N ASN A 417 37.98 -30.56 32.25
CA ASN A 417 38.57 -31.22 33.38
C ASN A 417 40.07 -30.98 33.40
#